data_3709aacbe48592227a215a4fb71a5c24
#
_entry.id   3709aacbe48592227a215a4fb71a5c24
#
_cell.length_a   1.000
_cell.length_b   1.000
_cell.length_c   1.000
_cell.angle_alpha   90.00
_cell.angle_beta   90.00
_cell.angle_gamma   90.00
#
_symmetry.space_group_name_H-M   'P 1'
#
loop_
_entity.id
_entity.type
_entity.pdbx_description
1 polymer ?
#
loop_
_entity_poly.entity_id
_entity_poly.type
_entity_poly.pdbx_seq_one_letter_code
_entity_poly.pdbx_strand_id
1 'polypeptide(L)'
;MSLVDWHDVECGGYEADLELWLELARSQPGPILDVGAGTGRVALHLARKGHDVTALDLEPELLDALRERALSAGLSVATVVADAAALPEGERRFGLVLVPMQTIQLLPSSAARARFLAGVRSSLAPCGLVAIAIAENLESFDDDPVMLPQPDVSERDGWRFYSHPIAVRERDDAVLLERLRHAVAPDGSVSTVGDITALARVSAAELEAEGEAAGLRPEPRREIPATDVHVGSTVVVLSA
;
A
#
# COMPACT_ATOMS: atom_id res chain seq x y z
N MET A 1 -0.43 17.60 13.84
CA MET A 1 -0.59 16.18 13.50
C MET A 1 0.13 15.92 12.20
N SER A 2 0.97 14.90 12.19
CA SER A 2 1.84 14.58 11.06
C SER A 2 1.15 13.63 10.06
N LEU A 3 1.71 13.51 8.86
CA LEU A 3 1.31 12.50 7.89
C LEU A 3 1.47 11.08 8.47
N VAL A 4 2.52 10.86 9.27
CA VAL A 4 2.80 9.58 9.95
C VAL A 4 1.65 9.17 10.87
N ASP A 5 1.07 10.12 11.63
CA ASP A 5 -0.03 9.82 12.55
C ASP A 5 -1.23 9.24 11.80
N TRP A 6 -1.62 9.88 10.69
CA TRP A 6 -2.77 9.45 9.90
C TRP A 6 -2.51 8.18 9.12
N HIS A 7 -1.31 8.03 8.56
CA HIS A 7 -0.92 6.79 7.88
C HIS A 7 -0.98 5.59 8.85
N ASP A 8 -0.48 5.76 10.08
CA ASP A 8 -0.53 4.69 11.08
C ASP A 8 -1.95 4.31 11.48
N VAL A 9 -2.84 5.30 11.63
CA VAL A 9 -4.26 5.05 11.94
C VAL A 9 -4.91 4.24 10.83
N GLU A 10 -4.73 4.65 9.56
CA GLU A 10 -5.47 4.14 8.41
C GLU A 10 -4.88 2.86 7.82
N CYS A 11 -3.58 2.63 7.99
CA CYS A 11 -2.89 1.50 7.38
C CYS A 11 -2.16 0.60 8.38
N GLY A 12 -1.72 1.15 9.52
CA GLY A 12 -0.80 0.45 10.42
C GLY A 12 -1.37 -0.79 11.11
N GLY A 13 -2.68 -0.83 11.33
CA GLY A 13 -3.37 -1.96 11.97
C GLY A 13 -3.79 -3.09 11.02
N TYR A 14 -3.59 -2.96 9.72
CA TYR A 14 -4.00 -3.99 8.76
C TYR A 14 -3.00 -5.14 8.71
N GLU A 15 -3.43 -6.36 9.02
CA GLU A 15 -2.58 -7.54 9.11
C GLU A 15 -3.02 -8.70 8.19
N ALA A 16 -4.22 -8.62 7.59
CA ALA A 16 -4.81 -9.74 6.84
C ALA A 16 -4.00 -10.17 5.61
N ASP A 17 -3.14 -9.28 5.08
CA ASP A 17 -2.28 -9.53 3.92
C ASP A 17 -0.86 -10.03 4.27
N LEU A 18 -0.41 -9.88 5.52
CA LEU A 18 0.98 -10.11 5.91
C LEU A 18 1.46 -11.54 5.67
N GLU A 19 0.60 -12.55 5.89
CA GLU A 19 0.98 -13.94 5.64
C GLU A 19 1.15 -14.23 4.15
N LEU A 20 0.32 -13.63 3.28
CA LEU A 20 0.48 -13.76 1.84
C LEU A 20 1.81 -13.16 1.36
N TRP A 21 2.15 -11.96 1.84
CA TRP A 21 3.43 -11.34 1.49
C TRP A 21 4.62 -12.15 1.97
N LEU A 22 4.53 -12.74 3.15
CA LEU A 22 5.56 -13.63 3.69
C LEU A 22 5.67 -14.95 2.90
N GLU A 23 4.56 -15.53 2.47
CA GLU A 23 4.54 -16.72 1.60
C GLU A 23 5.26 -16.44 0.28
N LEU A 24 4.91 -15.32 -0.38
CA LEU A 24 5.56 -14.90 -1.63
C LEU A 24 7.06 -14.64 -1.42
N ALA A 25 7.43 -13.96 -0.33
CA ALA A 25 8.81 -13.70 0.02
C ALA A 25 9.64 -14.99 0.22
N ARG A 26 9.04 -16.01 0.82
CA ARG A 26 9.69 -17.33 0.99
C ARG A 26 9.85 -18.10 -0.32
N SER A 27 8.95 -17.88 -1.26
CA SER A 27 8.95 -18.58 -2.57
C SER A 27 9.93 -17.97 -3.56
N GLN A 28 10.40 -16.74 -3.34
CA GLN A 28 11.25 -16.00 -4.26
C GLN A 28 12.62 -15.72 -3.65
N PRO A 29 13.70 -16.16 -4.31
CA PRO A 29 15.06 -15.83 -3.86
C PRO A 29 15.42 -14.38 -4.20
N GLY A 30 16.27 -13.77 -3.37
CA GLY A 30 16.83 -12.44 -3.61
C GLY A 30 16.15 -11.32 -2.82
N PRO A 31 16.57 -10.08 -3.09
CA PRO A 31 16.04 -8.92 -2.39
C PRO A 31 14.59 -8.62 -2.77
N ILE A 32 13.89 -7.98 -1.87
CA ILE A 32 12.48 -7.59 -2.01
C ILE A 32 12.40 -6.06 -2.11
N LEU A 33 11.55 -5.57 -3.03
CA LEU A 33 11.14 -4.17 -3.08
C LEU A 33 9.69 -4.06 -2.58
N ASP A 34 9.46 -3.25 -1.55
CA ASP A 34 8.14 -2.89 -1.04
C ASP A 34 7.81 -1.47 -1.54
N VAL A 35 6.82 -1.34 -2.42
CA VAL A 35 6.42 -0.10 -3.10
C VAL A 35 5.21 0.51 -2.41
N GLY A 36 5.28 1.80 -2.07
CA GLY A 36 4.32 2.46 -1.20
C GLY A 36 4.44 1.95 0.22
N ALA A 37 5.69 1.80 0.69
CA ALA A 37 5.98 1.13 1.96
C ALA A 37 5.47 1.90 3.19
N GLY A 38 5.20 3.20 3.04
CA GLY A 38 4.72 4.05 4.12
C GLY A 38 5.63 4.01 5.35
N THR A 39 5.04 3.82 6.51
CA THR A 39 5.76 3.70 7.79
C THR A 39 6.32 2.30 8.03
N GLY A 40 6.25 1.39 7.03
CA GLY A 40 6.97 0.12 7.01
C GLY A 40 6.19 -1.10 7.50
N ARG A 41 4.87 -1.11 7.44
CA ARG A 41 4.04 -2.24 7.89
C ARG A 41 4.50 -3.58 7.29
N VAL A 42 4.62 -3.67 5.97
CA VAL A 42 5.08 -4.88 5.27
C VAL A 42 6.59 -5.02 5.34
N ALA A 43 7.35 -3.95 5.03
CA ALA A 43 8.81 -3.97 5.03
C ALA A 43 9.40 -4.45 6.35
N LEU A 44 8.93 -3.92 7.50
CA LEU A 44 9.40 -4.31 8.82
C LEU A 44 8.97 -5.74 9.19
N HIS A 45 7.77 -6.17 8.75
CA HIS A 45 7.33 -7.54 8.97
C HIS A 45 8.28 -8.53 8.28
N LEU A 46 8.60 -8.31 7.01
CA LEU A 46 9.48 -9.17 6.24
C LEU A 46 10.94 -9.11 6.73
N ALA A 47 11.44 -7.92 7.11
CA ALA A 47 12.77 -7.76 7.67
C ALA A 47 12.94 -8.54 9.00
N ARG A 48 11.90 -8.57 9.88
CA ARG A 48 11.89 -9.41 11.09
C ARG A 48 11.98 -10.90 10.79
N LYS A 49 11.58 -11.33 9.59
CA LYS A 49 11.67 -12.73 9.13
C LYS A 49 13.00 -13.02 8.40
N GLY A 50 13.92 -12.03 8.36
CA GLY A 50 15.25 -12.17 7.80
C GLY A 50 15.37 -11.90 6.30
N HIS A 51 14.33 -11.33 5.68
CA HIS A 51 14.40 -10.94 4.27
C HIS A 51 15.16 -9.63 4.08
N ASP A 52 15.87 -9.51 2.96
CA ASP A 52 16.55 -8.29 2.52
C ASP A 52 15.53 -7.38 1.80
N VAL A 53 15.09 -6.33 2.48
CA VAL A 53 14.00 -5.46 2.02
C VAL A 53 14.51 -4.06 1.70
N THR A 54 14.09 -3.54 0.54
CA THR A 54 14.15 -2.13 0.18
C THR A 54 12.73 -1.57 0.20
N ALA A 55 12.49 -0.52 0.95
CA ALA A 55 11.22 0.18 1.04
C ALA A 55 11.27 1.44 0.16
N LEU A 56 10.28 1.59 -0.72
CA LEU A 56 10.12 2.76 -1.59
C LEU A 56 8.81 3.47 -1.27
N ASP A 57 8.88 4.77 -1.11
CA ASP A 57 7.71 5.63 -0.95
C ASP A 57 7.96 7.02 -1.54
N LEU A 58 6.89 7.73 -1.88
CA LEU A 58 6.96 9.11 -2.35
C LEU A 58 7.22 10.08 -1.19
N GLU A 59 6.74 9.74 0.01
CA GLU A 59 6.74 10.61 1.18
C GLU A 59 7.96 10.37 2.09
N PRO A 60 8.93 11.28 2.11
CA PRO A 60 10.14 11.10 2.91
C PRO A 60 9.85 11.01 4.42
N GLU A 61 8.82 11.71 4.92
CA GLU A 61 8.41 11.69 6.32
C GLU A 61 7.99 10.29 6.77
N LEU A 62 7.29 9.53 5.92
CA LEU A 62 6.90 8.15 6.20
C LEU A 62 8.12 7.22 6.25
N LEU A 63 9.04 7.38 5.31
CA LEU A 63 10.29 6.59 5.29
C LEU A 63 11.23 6.94 6.45
N ASP A 64 11.22 8.18 6.94
CA ASP A 64 11.96 8.54 8.14
C ASP A 64 11.42 7.80 9.37
N ALA A 65 10.09 7.77 9.54
CA ALA A 65 9.45 6.98 10.59
C ALA A 65 9.75 5.47 10.46
N LEU A 66 9.77 4.93 9.24
CA LEU A 66 10.18 3.54 8.98
C LEU A 66 11.63 3.30 9.43
N ARG A 67 12.57 4.18 9.07
CA ARG A 67 13.99 4.05 9.48
C ARG A 67 14.16 4.05 11.00
N GLU A 68 13.48 4.96 11.69
CA GLU A 68 13.49 5.02 13.15
C GLU A 68 12.96 3.73 13.79
N ARG A 69 11.87 3.18 13.25
CA ARG A 69 11.29 1.91 13.71
C ARG A 69 12.20 0.72 13.43
N ALA A 70 12.81 0.67 12.24
CA ALA A 70 13.78 -0.36 11.89
C ALA A 70 14.97 -0.34 12.85
N LEU A 71 15.56 0.84 13.07
CA LEU A 71 16.70 1.03 13.98
C LEU A 71 16.35 0.61 15.41
N SER A 72 15.19 1.04 15.91
CA SER A 72 14.71 0.70 17.26
C SER A 72 14.48 -0.81 17.45
N ALA A 73 14.13 -1.51 16.36
CA ALA A 73 13.92 -2.96 16.35
C ALA A 73 15.21 -3.76 16.03
N GLY A 74 16.36 -3.10 15.80
CA GLY A 74 17.60 -3.75 15.39
C GLY A 74 17.54 -4.36 13.99
N LEU A 75 16.71 -3.82 13.11
CA LEU A 75 16.50 -4.27 11.74
C LEU A 75 17.24 -3.39 10.74
N SER A 76 17.58 -3.98 9.59
CA SER A 76 18.14 -3.25 8.45
C SER A 76 17.11 -3.26 7.31
N VAL A 77 16.63 -2.07 6.92
CA VAL A 77 15.76 -1.86 5.77
C VAL A 77 16.32 -0.70 4.96
N ALA A 78 16.66 -0.93 3.70
CA ALA A 78 17.04 0.16 2.80
C ALA A 78 15.80 0.98 2.42
N THR A 79 15.95 2.30 2.27
CA THR A 79 14.82 3.16 1.90
C THR A 79 15.16 4.02 0.69
N VAL A 80 14.19 4.21 -0.19
CA VAL A 80 14.29 5.00 -1.42
C VAL A 80 13.09 5.94 -1.51
N VAL A 81 13.35 7.25 -1.49
CA VAL A 81 12.31 8.26 -1.77
C VAL A 81 12.20 8.39 -3.28
N ALA A 82 11.09 7.93 -3.86
CA ALA A 82 10.85 8.01 -5.30
C ALA A 82 9.35 7.87 -5.63
N ASP A 83 8.98 8.43 -6.80
CA ASP A 83 7.69 8.17 -7.41
C ASP A 83 7.67 6.76 -8.01
N ALA A 84 6.68 5.94 -7.65
CA ALA A 84 6.50 4.61 -8.22
C ALA A 84 6.36 4.63 -9.75
N ALA A 85 5.73 5.68 -10.32
CA ALA A 85 5.63 5.86 -11.78
C ALA A 85 6.98 6.18 -12.46
N ALA A 86 8.04 6.38 -11.69
CA ALA A 86 9.40 6.69 -12.16
C ALA A 86 10.43 5.94 -11.30
N LEU A 87 10.31 4.60 -11.26
CA LEU A 87 11.23 3.76 -10.49
C LEU A 87 12.68 4.09 -10.87
N PRO A 88 13.55 4.36 -9.89
CA PRO A 88 14.93 4.70 -10.18
C PRO A 88 15.64 3.54 -10.87
N GLU A 89 16.36 3.86 -11.93
CA GLU A 89 17.24 2.90 -12.59
C GLU A 89 18.40 2.51 -11.64
N GLY A 90 18.72 1.23 -11.59
CA GLY A 90 19.77 0.71 -10.73
C GLY A 90 20.23 -0.67 -11.16
N GLU A 91 21.40 -1.05 -10.64
CA GLU A 91 21.95 -2.40 -10.87
C GLU A 91 21.27 -3.48 -10.04
N ARG A 92 20.59 -3.08 -8.94
CA ARG A 92 19.93 -4.02 -8.04
C ARG A 92 18.75 -4.67 -8.73
N ARG A 93 18.73 -5.99 -8.73
CA ARG A 93 17.65 -6.81 -9.25
C ARG A 93 16.90 -7.46 -8.11
N PHE A 94 15.56 -7.29 -8.11
CA PHE A 94 14.68 -7.81 -7.08
C PHE A 94 14.11 -9.17 -7.49
N GLY A 95 14.14 -10.13 -6.56
CA GLY A 95 13.43 -11.40 -6.74
C GLY A 95 11.92 -11.21 -6.61
N LEU A 96 11.51 -10.25 -5.78
CA LEU A 96 10.10 -9.94 -5.53
C LEU A 96 9.88 -8.43 -5.42
N VAL A 97 8.88 -7.92 -6.12
CA VAL A 97 8.35 -6.58 -5.94
C VAL A 97 6.94 -6.71 -5.37
N LEU A 98 6.69 -6.07 -4.23
CA LEU A 98 5.38 -6.03 -3.59
C LEU A 98 4.76 -4.65 -3.74
N VAL A 99 3.46 -4.63 -4.02
CA VAL A 99 2.64 -3.41 -4.09
C VAL A 99 1.39 -3.65 -3.23
N PRO A 100 1.53 -3.52 -1.90
CA PRO A 100 0.46 -3.84 -0.96
C PRO A 100 -0.69 -2.85 -1.01
N MET A 101 -1.83 -3.27 -0.47
CA MET A 101 -3.06 -2.49 -0.38
C MET A 101 -3.50 -1.95 -1.76
N GLN A 102 -3.90 -0.69 -1.85
CA GLN A 102 -4.34 -0.04 -3.08
C GLN A 102 -3.27 0.88 -3.69
N THR A 103 -1.98 0.67 -3.37
CA THR A 103 -0.89 1.57 -3.80
C THR A 103 -0.87 1.80 -5.32
N ILE A 104 -1.10 0.75 -6.12
CA ILE A 104 -1.16 0.88 -7.59
C ILE A 104 -2.34 1.75 -8.05
N GLN A 105 -3.43 1.77 -7.29
CA GLN A 105 -4.64 2.55 -7.59
C GLN A 105 -4.46 4.04 -7.24
N LEU A 106 -3.41 4.40 -6.49
CA LEU A 106 -3.03 5.81 -6.27
C LEU A 106 -2.34 6.41 -7.51
N LEU A 107 -1.87 5.59 -8.45
CA LEU A 107 -1.33 6.11 -9.72
C LEU A 107 -2.46 6.67 -10.59
N PRO A 108 -2.36 7.93 -11.04
CA PRO A 108 -3.50 8.70 -11.52
C PRO A 108 -4.00 8.28 -12.92
N SER A 109 -3.31 7.37 -13.60
CA SER A 109 -3.70 6.97 -14.96
C SER A 109 -3.07 5.65 -15.40
N SER A 110 -3.65 5.02 -16.41
CA SER A 110 -3.06 3.85 -17.08
C SER A 110 -1.64 4.14 -17.63
N ALA A 111 -1.39 5.35 -18.09
CA ALA A 111 -0.04 5.74 -18.53
C ALA A 111 0.97 5.78 -17.37
N ALA A 112 0.56 6.17 -16.17
CA ALA A 112 1.41 6.11 -14.97
C ALA A 112 1.66 4.66 -14.56
N ARG A 113 0.63 3.80 -14.57
CA ARG A 113 0.78 2.36 -14.30
C ARG A 113 1.66 1.66 -15.34
N ALA A 114 1.53 2.01 -16.63
CA ALA A 114 2.40 1.46 -17.68
C ALA A 114 3.88 1.81 -17.45
N ARG A 115 4.20 3.05 -17.04
CA ARG A 115 5.58 3.42 -16.67
C ARG A 115 6.07 2.64 -15.45
N PHE A 116 5.23 2.52 -14.42
CA PHE A 116 5.52 1.70 -13.24
C PHE A 116 5.87 0.26 -13.64
N LEU A 117 5.01 -0.41 -14.41
CA LEU A 117 5.20 -1.80 -14.84
C LEU A 117 6.45 -1.99 -15.71
N ALA A 118 6.78 -1.03 -16.59
CA ALA A 118 8.02 -1.04 -17.35
C ALA A 118 9.25 -0.91 -16.43
N GLY A 119 9.20 -0.02 -15.43
CA GLY A 119 10.23 0.11 -14.40
C GLY A 119 10.40 -1.18 -13.58
N VAL A 120 9.29 -1.78 -13.14
CA VAL A 120 9.29 -3.07 -12.46
C VAL A 120 9.93 -4.14 -13.33
N ARG A 121 9.51 -4.27 -14.60
CA ARG A 121 10.09 -5.26 -15.53
C ARG A 121 11.61 -5.12 -15.64
N SER A 122 12.12 -3.90 -15.66
CA SER A 122 13.56 -3.64 -15.75
C SER A 122 14.30 -3.88 -14.42
N SER A 123 13.63 -3.82 -13.28
CA SER A 123 14.21 -4.00 -11.95
C SER A 123 14.13 -5.44 -11.44
N LEU A 124 13.28 -6.29 -12.03
CA LEU A 124 13.16 -7.69 -11.64
C LEU A 124 14.38 -8.51 -12.05
N ALA A 125 14.77 -9.44 -11.19
CA ALA A 125 15.69 -10.53 -11.52
C ALA A 125 15.04 -11.50 -12.54
N PRO A 126 15.83 -12.34 -13.25
CA PRO A 126 15.25 -13.42 -14.03
C PRO A 126 14.34 -14.31 -13.18
N CYS A 127 13.13 -14.58 -13.66
CA CYS A 127 12.05 -15.30 -12.94
C CYS A 127 11.58 -14.59 -11.67
N GLY A 128 11.90 -13.32 -11.48
CA GLY A 128 11.35 -12.49 -10.39
C GLY A 128 9.86 -12.23 -10.57
N LEU A 129 9.17 -11.96 -9.48
CA LEU A 129 7.74 -11.68 -9.46
C LEU A 129 7.44 -10.26 -9.03
N VAL A 130 6.35 -9.71 -9.54
CA VAL A 130 5.65 -8.59 -8.91
C VAL A 130 4.25 -9.03 -8.48
N ALA A 131 3.86 -8.67 -7.25
CA ALA A 131 2.55 -8.97 -6.69
C ALA A 131 1.88 -7.67 -6.25
N ILE A 132 0.72 -7.39 -6.83
CA ILE A 132 0.03 -6.10 -6.76
C ILE A 132 -1.38 -6.31 -6.22
N ALA A 133 -1.67 -5.76 -5.04
CA ALA A 133 -3.01 -5.81 -4.46
C ALA A 133 -3.88 -4.67 -5.00
N ILE A 134 -5.12 -5.00 -5.37
CA ILE A 134 -6.15 -4.04 -5.78
C ILE A 134 -7.47 -4.35 -5.09
N ALA A 135 -8.26 -3.31 -4.83
CA ALA A 135 -9.65 -3.43 -4.43
C ALA A 135 -10.54 -3.15 -5.65
N GLU A 136 -11.14 -4.21 -6.23
CA GLU A 136 -12.01 -4.09 -7.42
C GLU A 136 -13.44 -3.69 -7.04
N ASN A 137 -13.89 -4.11 -5.85
CA ASN A 137 -15.27 -3.98 -5.39
C ASN A 137 -15.36 -3.03 -4.19
N LEU A 138 -15.12 -1.74 -4.43
CA LEU A 138 -15.41 -0.71 -3.45
C LEU A 138 -16.88 -0.30 -3.59
N GLU A 139 -17.73 -0.78 -2.69
CA GLU A 139 -19.15 -0.40 -2.69
C GLU A 139 -19.29 1.09 -2.39
N SER A 140 -20.08 1.77 -3.23
CA SER A 140 -20.38 3.18 -3.02
C SER A 140 -21.32 3.34 -1.83
N PHE A 141 -21.02 4.27 -0.96
CA PHE A 141 -21.93 4.73 0.09
C PHE A 141 -21.79 6.24 0.26
N ASP A 142 -22.82 6.84 0.83
CA ASP A 142 -22.84 8.27 1.13
C ASP A 142 -22.96 8.49 2.63
N ASP A 143 -22.87 9.73 3.06
CA ASP A 143 -22.91 10.22 4.43
C ASP A 143 -24.27 9.91 5.13
N ASP A 144 -24.61 8.63 5.26
CA ASP A 144 -25.72 8.14 6.05
C ASP A 144 -25.18 7.64 7.40
N PRO A 145 -25.42 8.35 8.50
CA PRO A 145 -24.85 8.02 9.80
C PRO A 145 -25.26 6.64 10.35
N VAL A 146 -26.26 5.99 9.76
CA VAL A 146 -26.71 4.64 10.15
C VAL A 146 -25.89 3.55 9.48
N MET A 147 -25.22 3.86 8.35
CA MET A 147 -24.55 2.88 7.47
C MET A 147 -23.02 3.10 7.37
N LEU A 148 -22.48 4.08 8.11
CA LEU A 148 -21.03 4.35 8.04
C LEU A 148 -20.20 3.18 8.61
N PRO A 149 -19.08 2.86 7.96
CA PRO A 149 -18.11 1.91 8.50
C PRO A 149 -17.58 2.37 9.87
N GLN A 150 -17.07 1.42 10.65
CA GLN A 150 -16.38 1.76 11.90
C GLN A 150 -15.14 2.60 11.58
N PRO A 151 -14.81 3.61 12.43
CA PRO A 151 -13.59 4.37 12.26
C PRO A 151 -12.35 3.54 12.53
N ASP A 152 -11.28 3.83 11.82
CA ASP A 152 -9.95 3.43 12.24
C ASP A 152 -9.55 4.24 13.48
N VAL A 153 -9.04 3.60 14.52
CA VAL A 153 -8.73 4.24 15.81
C VAL A 153 -7.32 3.90 16.26
N SER A 154 -6.58 4.89 16.73
CA SER A 154 -5.29 4.67 17.39
C SER A 154 -5.10 5.62 18.58
N GLU A 155 -4.28 5.20 19.55
CA GLU A 155 -3.89 6.00 20.70
C GLU A 155 -2.36 6.04 20.80
N ARG A 156 -1.80 7.27 20.97
CA ARG A 156 -0.36 7.46 21.17
C ARG A 156 -0.09 8.72 21.99
N ASP A 157 0.74 8.58 23.02
CA ASP A 157 1.18 9.71 23.86
C ASP A 157 0.02 10.54 24.45
N GLY A 158 -1.09 9.88 24.79
CA GLY A 158 -2.30 10.51 25.32
C GLY A 158 -3.20 11.19 24.28
N TRP A 159 -2.81 11.17 23.01
CA TRP A 159 -3.65 11.54 21.88
C TRP A 159 -4.51 10.36 21.42
N ARG A 160 -5.74 10.64 20.98
CA ARG A 160 -6.61 9.69 20.31
C ARG A 160 -6.91 10.17 18.90
N PHE A 161 -6.74 9.29 17.93
CA PHE A 161 -6.96 9.55 16.51
C PHE A 161 -8.09 8.67 16.00
N TYR A 162 -8.97 9.26 15.21
CA TYR A 162 -10.09 8.58 14.56
C TYR A 162 -10.08 8.99 13.09
N SER A 163 -10.03 8.03 12.17
CA SER A 163 -10.26 8.26 10.75
C SER A 163 -11.55 7.56 10.32
N HIS A 164 -12.57 8.35 10.02
CA HIS A 164 -13.91 7.88 9.70
C HIS A 164 -14.13 7.96 8.19
N PRO A 165 -14.27 6.84 7.48
CA PRO A 165 -14.76 6.85 6.11
C PRO A 165 -16.22 7.35 6.13
N ILE A 166 -16.49 8.45 5.43
CA ILE A 166 -17.82 9.08 5.41
C ILE A 166 -18.53 8.90 4.07
N ALA A 167 -17.79 8.69 3.00
CA ALA A 167 -18.38 8.39 1.69
C ALA A 167 -17.38 7.66 0.80
N VAL A 168 -17.93 6.83 -0.09
CA VAL A 168 -17.24 6.29 -1.27
C VAL A 168 -18.03 6.71 -2.50
N ARG A 169 -17.45 7.60 -3.31
CA ARG A 169 -18.14 8.17 -4.48
C ARG A 169 -17.50 7.72 -5.76
N GLU A 170 -18.32 7.23 -6.66
CA GLU A 170 -17.88 6.87 -8.01
C GLU A 170 -17.60 8.11 -8.86
N ARG A 171 -16.54 8.05 -9.64
CA ARG A 171 -16.20 8.94 -10.74
C ARG A 171 -15.93 8.10 -11.98
N ASP A 172 -15.80 8.72 -13.15
CA ASP A 172 -15.67 8.00 -14.43
C ASP A 172 -14.46 7.04 -14.42
N ASP A 173 -13.32 7.49 -13.88
CA ASP A 173 -12.05 6.76 -13.89
C ASP A 173 -11.48 6.48 -12.47
N ALA A 174 -12.19 6.88 -11.42
CA ALA A 174 -11.73 6.76 -10.04
C ALA A 174 -12.87 6.50 -9.06
N VAL A 175 -12.51 6.03 -7.89
CA VAL A 175 -13.36 6.03 -6.69
C VAL A 175 -12.75 7.01 -5.70
N LEU A 176 -13.57 7.93 -5.18
CA LEU A 176 -13.16 8.87 -4.15
C LEU A 176 -13.55 8.33 -2.79
N LEU A 177 -12.58 8.07 -1.95
CA LEU A 177 -12.77 7.73 -0.54
C LEU A 177 -12.64 9.02 0.27
N GLU A 178 -13.75 9.47 0.86
CA GLU A 178 -13.82 10.66 1.71
C GLU A 178 -13.78 10.24 3.19
N ARG A 179 -12.94 10.91 3.98
CA ARG A 179 -12.74 10.62 5.40
C ARG A 179 -12.85 11.89 6.24
N LEU A 180 -13.34 11.76 7.48
CA LEU A 180 -13.16 12.75 8.53
C LEU A 180 -12.13 12.24 9.53
N ARG A 181 -11.05 13.00 9.68
CA ARG A 181 -9.97 12.72 10.61
C ARG A 181 -10.16 13.59 11.87
N HIS A 182 -10.33 12.96 13.02
CA HIS A 182 -10.47 13.62 14.32
C HIS A 182 -9.28 13.27 15.21
N ALA A 183 -8.67 14.28 15.80
CA ALA A 183 -7.64 14.07 16.81
C ALA A 183 -8.04 14.75 18.12
N VAL A 184 -8.03 14.00 19.19
CA VAL A 184 -8.33 14.43 20.55
C VAL A 184 -7.03 14.51 21.32
N ALA A 185 -6.68 15.72 21.74
CA ALA A 185 -5.47 15.97 22.52
C ALA A 185 -5.62 15.52 23.99
N PRO A 186 -4.51 15.38 24.75
CA PRO A 186 -4.57 15.04 26.17
C PRO A 186 -5.38 15.99 27.04
N ASP A 187 -5.50 17.27 26.64
CA ASP A 187 -6.31 18.29 27.32
C ASP A 187 -7.79 18.26 26.94
N GLY A 188 -8.19 17.33 26.06
CA GLY A 188 -9.55 17.16 25.57
C GLY A 188 -9.92 18.06 24.39
N SER A 189 -9.01 18.90 23.88
CA SER A 189 -9.25 19.65 22.66
C SER A 189 -9.35 18.73 21.44
N VAL A 190 -10.23 19.07 20.50
CA VAL A 190 -10.49 18.26 19.30
C VAL A 190 -10.19 19.08 18.06
N SER A 191 -9.45 18.49 17.14
CA SER A 191 -9.30 19.00 15.78
C SER A 191 -9.92 18.02 14.77
N THR A 192 -10.52 18.58 13.72
CA THR A 192 -11.16 17.82 12.65
C THR A 192 -10.70 18.33 11.30
N VAL A 193 -10.35 17.41 10.40
CA VAL A 193 -9.96 17.72 9.02
C VAL A 193 -10.58 16.70 8.07
N GLY A 194 -11.04 17.15 6.91
CA GLY A 194 -11.46 16.27 5.82
C GLY A 194 -10.26 15.79 5.02
N ASP A 195 -10.34 14.56 4.53
CA ASP A 195 -9.38 13.96 3.60
C ASP A 195 -10.12 13.28 2.44
N ILE A 196 -9.53 13.34 1.25
CA ILE A 196 -10.06 12.68 0.06
C ILE A 196 -8.93 11.94 -0.63
N THR A 197 -9.08 10.63 -0.74
CA THR A 197 -8.16 9.77 -1.50
C THR A 197 -8.85 9.32 -2.79
N ALA A 198 -8.22 9.60 -3.94
CA ALA A 198 -8.67 9.12 -5.23
C ALA A 198 -7.97 7.80 -5.58
N LEU A 199 -8.75 6.75 -5.79
CA LEU A 199 -8.29 5.43 -6.22
C LEU A 199 -8.70 5.20 -7.67
N ALA A 200 -7.74 5.04 -8.57
CA ALA A 200 -8.03 4.71 -9.97
C ALA A 200 -8.80 3.38 -10.07
N ARG A 201 -9.80 3.35 -10.93
CA ARG A 201 -10.49 2.10 -11.28
C ARG A 201 -9.59 1.27 -12.17
N VAL A 202 -9.29 0.09 -11.73
CA VAL A 202 -8.56 -0.91 -12.51
C VAL A 202 -8.98 -2.30 -12.04
N SER A 203 -9.34 -3.14 -13.00
CA SER A 203 -9.61 -4.55 -12.74
C SER A 203 -8.33 -5.38 -12.80
N ALA A 204 -8.35 -6.57 -12.21
CA ALA A 204 -7.25 -7.50 -12.31
C ALA A 204 -6.92 -7.86 -13.78
N ALA A 205 -7.95 -8.03 -14.64
CA ALA A 205 -7.76 -8.33 -16.05
C ALA A 205 -7.08 -7.17 -16.82
N GLU A 206 -7.45 -5.92 -16.52
CA GLU A 206 -6.79 -4.74 -17.11
C GLU A 206 -5.34 -4.64 -16.65
N LEU A 207 -5.06 -4.86 -15.38
CA LEU A 207 -3.71 -4.80 -14.84
C LEU A 207 -2.81 -5.92 -15.38
N GLU A 208 -3.36 -7.12 -15.60
CA GLU A 208 -2.66 -8.21 -16.31
C GLU A 208 -2.32 -7.83 -17.75
N ALA A 209 -3.28 -7.25 -18.49
CA ALA A 209 -3.05 -6.78 -19.86
C ALA A 209 -2.01 -5.64 -19.93
N GLU A 210 -2.04 -4.70 -18.98
CA GLU A 210 -1.01 -3.67 -18.83
C GLU A 210 0.37 -4.30 -18.53
N GLY A 211 0.41 -5.35 -17.71
CA GLY A 211 1.63 -6.14 -17.42
C GLY A 211 2.18 -6.85 -18.66
N GLU A 212 1.33 -7.52 -19.44
CA GLU A 212 1.72 -8.16 -20.70
C GLU A 212 2.28 -7.15 -21.70
N ALA A 213 1.65 -5.98 -21.80
CA ALA A 213 2.16 -4.87 -22.64
C ALA A 213 3.54 -4.36 -22.19
N ALA A 214 3.86 -4.47 -20.90
CA ALA A 214 5.18 -4.16 -20.34
C ALA A 214 6.20 -5.32 -20.45
N GLY A 215 5.79 -6.47 -21.01
CA GLY A 215 6.66 -7.65 -21.18
C GLY A 215 6.73 -8.55 -19.96
N LEU A 216 5.77 -8.45 -19.04
CA LEU A 216 5.55 -9.37 -17.93
C LEU A 216 4.55 -10.46 -18.33
N ARG A 217 4.50 -11.56 -17.58
CA ARG A 217 3.57 -12.67 -17.83
C ARG A 217 2.65 -12.88 -16.63
N PRO A 218 1.32 -12.93 -16.81
CA PRO A 218 0.39 -13.24 -15.75
C PRO A 218 0.64 -14.62 -15.14
N GLU A 219 0.59 -14.67 -13.82
CA GLU A 219 0.62 -15.87 -12.98
C GLU A 219 -0.75 -16.02 -12.28
N PRO A 220 -1.07 -17.16 -11.67
CA PRO A 220 -2.31 -17.31 -10.94
C PRO A 220 -2.51 -16.21 -9.89
N ARG A 221 -3.65 -15.54 -9.96
CA ARG A 221 -4.04 -14.52 -8.98
C ARG A 221 -4.11 -15.10 -7.57
N ARG A 222 -3.92 -14.25 -6.59
CA ARG A 222 -4.10 -14.58 -5.18
C ARG A 222 -5.19 -13.67 -4.60
N GLU A 223 -5.74 -14.07 -3.48
CA GLU A 223 -6.81 -13.35 -2.81
C GLU A 223 -6.43 -13.04 -1.37
N ILE A 224 -6.76 -11.84 -0.93
CA ILE A 224 -6.75 -11.46 0.47
C ILE A 224 -8.21 -11.31 0.88
N PRO A 225 -8.73 -12.17 1.77
CA PRO A 225 -10.13 -12.14 2.13
C PRO A 225 -10.52 -10.84 2.83
N ALA A 226 -11.75 -10.40 2.65
CA ALA A 226 -12.32 -9.33 3.45
C ALA A 226 -12.34 -9.71 4.94
N THR A 227 -12.23 -8.70 5.78
CA THR A 227 -12.43 -8.81 7.24
C THR A 227 -13.68 -8.05 7.64
N ASP A 228 -14.03 -8.04 8.92
CA ASP A 228 -15.18 -7.27 9.43
C ASP A 228 -15.01 -5.75 9.23
N VAL A 229 -13.78 -5.28 9.02
CA VAL A 229 -13.45 -3.85 8.96
C VAL A 229 -12.69 -3.43 7.68
N HIS A 230 -12.24 -4.39 6.86
CA HIS A 230 -11.49 -4.10 5.64
C HIS A 230 -12.05 -4.89 4.46
N VAL A 231 -12.13 -4.24 3.32
CA VAL A 231 -12.47 -4.90 2.05
C VAL A 231 -11.39 -5.89 1.64
N GLY A 232 -11.80 -6.96 0.95
CA GLY A 232 -10.85 -7.90 0.37
C GLY A 232 -10.08 -7.30 -0.79
N SER A 233 -9.01 -7.97 -1.21
CA SER A 233 -8.20 -7.56 -2.35
C SER A 233 -7.90 -8.75 -3.25
N THR A 234 -7.99 -8.51 -4.56
CA THR A 234 -7.39 -9.38 -5.56
C THR A 234 -5.91 -9.02 -5.72
N VAL A 235 -5.04 -10.01 -5.71
CA VAL A 235 -3.60 -9.80 -5.91
C VAL A 235 -3.22 -10.34 -7.29
N VAL A 236 -2.91 -9.42 -8.19
CA VAL A 236 -2.36 -9.73 -9.51
C VAL A 236 -0.88 -10.07 -9.35
N VAL A 237 -0.48 -11.24 -9.86
CA VAL A 237 0.91 -11.70 -9.83
C VAL A 237 1.42 -11.79 -11.26
N LEU A 238 2.59 -11.18 -11.52
CA LEU A 238 3.21 -11.17 -12.82
C LEU A 238 4.67 -11.58 -12.71
N SER A 239 5.20 -12.36 -13.69
CA SER A 239 6.59 -12.81 -13.75
C SER A 239 7.39 -12.10 -14.84
N ALA A 240 8.71 -11.99 -14.64
CA ALA A 240 9.65 -11.40 -15.59
C ALA A 240 9.99 -12.31 -16.77
#